data_30fca34d117ab506fa7fbe5770c7f514
#
_entry.id   30fca34d117ab506fa7fbe5770c7f514
#
_cell.length_a   1.000
_cell.length_b   1.000
_cell.length_c   1.000
_cell.angle_alpha   90.00
_cell.angle_beta   90.00
_cell.angle_gamma   90.00
#
_symmetry.space_group_name_H-M   'P 1'
#
loop_
_entity.id
_entity.type
_entity.pdbx_description
1 polymer ?
#
loop_
_entity_poly.entity_id
_entity_poly.type
_entity_poly.pdbx_seq_one_letter_code
_entity_poly.pdbx_strand_id
1 'polypeptide(L)'
;MKEPLAAWLDRDSLDALWLRVLRRPIEPHEREETEARLAAGLSRTRLLRELVESAEFEHALRLDDAVAWAAAQRRAGERPRNVEAPPGTDERPVEIPWCLARYGGEQRVLDVGYAFAEPAYLVGLLDLGAPELVGVDLARADVPGLESVQADLRALPFGDGEFGVAFAISTLEHVGRDNAQYGLAREDDDGSLDAALRELRRVSARLLVTVPTGEGEALPEQAVLGPEEWVERFERAGFIVFEDELYELTDAGWRSVPQLSPGLRYGERGPGASAVLCAELRPRSLGERLRLAVRDLRHGNEVRRVTGSDAPK
;
A
#
# COMPACT_ATOMS: atom_id res chain seq x y z
N MET A 1 -31.86 -23.01 -21.34
CA MET A 1 -31.70 -23.91 -20.18
C MET A 1 -30.40 -23.53 -19.46
N LYS A 2 -30.48 -23.14 -18.19
CA LYS A 2 -29.25 -22.91 -17.39
C LYS A 2 -28.70 -24.31 -17.09
N GLU A 3 -27.43 -24.56 -17.49
CA GLU A 3 -26.74 -25.78 -17.09
C GLU A 3 -26.74 -25.92 -15.54
N PRO A 4 -26.86 -27.14 -15.02
CA PRO A 4 -26.74 -27.36 -13.59
C PRO A 4 -25.37 -26.88 -13.10
N LEU A 5 -25.32 -26.22 -11.94
CA LEU A 5 -24.08 -25.73 -11.31
C LEU A 5 -23.01 -26.83 -11.20
N ALA A 6 -23.40 -28.06 -10.91
CA ALA A 6 -22.51 -29.22 -10.86
C ALA A 6 -21.77 -29.46 -12.20
N ALA A 7 -22.49 -29.39 -13.34
CA ALA A 7 -21.89 -29.62 -14.66
C ALA A 7 -20.93 -28.50 -15.07
N TRP A 8 -21.10 -27.30 -14.53
CA TRP A 8 -20.17 -26.17 -14.71
C TRP A 8 -18.91 -26.37 -13.87
N LEU A 9 -19.06 -26.76 -12.60
CA LEU A 9 -17.96 -27.02 -11.67
C LEU A 9 -17.09 -28.20 -12.09
N ASP A 10 -17.66 -29.23 -12.72
CA ASP A 10 -16.92 -30.41 -13.16
C ASP A 10 -15.98 -30.12 -14.35
N ARG A 11 -16.22 -29.04 -15.09
CA ARG A 11 -15.41 -28.64 -16.25
C ARG A 11 -14.25 -27.72 -15.89
N ASP A 12 -14.32 -27.05 -14.74
CA ASP A 12 -13.28 -26.13 -14.32
C ASP A 12 -12.12 -26.89 -13.65
N SER A 13 -10.90 -26.50 -13.99
CA SER A 13 -9.71 -26.89 -13.23
C SER A 13 -9.73 -26.27 -11.84
N LEU A 14 -8.95 -26.83 -10.90
CA LEU A 14 -8.78 -26.22 -9.57
C LEU A 14 -8.22 -24.79 -9.68
N ASP A 15 -7.30 -24.55 -10.64
CA ASP A 15 -6.77 -23.21 -10.90
C ASP A 15 -7.87 -22.20 -11.23
N ALA A 16 -8.78 -22.60 -12.15
CA ALA A 16 -9.88 -21.74 -12.54
C ALA A 16 -10.85 -21.49 -11.36
N LEU A 17 -11.04 -22.49 -10.48
CA LEU A 17 -11.89 -22.33 -9.31
C LEU A 17 -11.27 -21.35 -8.30
N TRP A 18 -9.99 -21.51 -7.97
CA TRP A 18 -9.26 -20.59 -7.06
C TRP A 18 -9.22 -19.17 -7.60
N LEU A 19 -8.84 -18.98 -8.87
CA LEU A 19 -8.82 -17.66 -9.51
C LEU A 19 -10.18 -16.98 -9.49
N ARG A 20 -11.28 -17.71 -9.68
CA ARG A 20 -12.63 -17.11 -9.70
C ARG A 20 -13.19 -16.83 -8.33
N VAL A 21 -12.87 -17.67 -7.35
CA VAL A 21 -13.43 -17.56 -5.99
C VAL A 21 -12.51 -16.72 -5.11
N LEU A 22 -11.24 -17.08 -5.04
CA LEU A 22 -10.27 -16.45 -4.13
C LEU A 22 -9.39 -15.37 -4.78
N ARG A 23 -9.57 -15.14 -6.10
CA ARG A 23 -8.83 -14.14 -6.88
C ARG A 23 -7.32 -14.39 -6.99
N ARG A 24 -6.84 -15.55 -6.58
CA ARG A 24 -5.43 -15.93 -6.64
C ARG A 24 -5.23 -17.34 -7.22
N PRO A 25 -4.00 -17.67 -7.67
CA PRO A 25 -3.66 -19.05 -7.99
C PRO A 25 -3.79 -19.98 -6.78
N ILE A 26 -4.06 -21.25 -7.02
CA ILE A 26 -3.98 -22.27 -5.99
C ILE A 26 -2.51 -22.58 -5.69
N GLU A 27 -2.14 -22.57 -4.42
CA GLU A 27 -0.80 -22.91 -3.98
C GLU A 27 -0.51 -24.43 -4.16
N PRO A 28 0.76 -24.84 -4.39
CA PRO A 28 1.09 -26.25 -4.61
C PRO A 28 0.60 -27.19 -3.50
N HIS A 29 0.73 -26.78 -2.24
CA HIS A 29 0.29 -27.59 -1.09
C HIS A 29 -1.23 -27.68 -0.99
N GLU A 30 -1.96 -26.59 -1.27
CA GLU A 30 -3.44 -26.57 -1.30
C GLU A 30 -3.97 -27.46 -2.41
N ARG A 31 -3.29 -27.48 -3.55
CA ARG A 31 -3.63 -28.34 -4.68
C ARG A 31 -3.53 -29.80 -4.29
N GLU A 32 -2.39 -30.22 -3.73
CA GLU A 32 -2.14 -31.59 -3.32
C GLU A 32 -3.20 -32.06 -2.30
N GLU A 33 -3.49 -31.25 -1.29
CA GLU A 33 -4.52 -31.53 -0.30
C GLU A 33 -5.91 -31.65 -0.94
N THR A 34 -6.26 -30.68 -1.80
CA THR A 34 -7.58 -30.64 -2.44
C THR A 34 -7.79 -31.84 -3.37
N GLU A 35 -6.79 -32.21 -4.18
CA GLU A 35 -6.83 -33.37 -5.04
C GLU A 35 -7.00 -34.68 -4.22
N ALA A 36 -6.29 -34.80 -3.11
CA ALA A 36 -6.44 -35.97 -2.20
C ALA A 36 -7.86 -36.01 -1.60
N ARG A 37 -8.44 -34.89 -1.20
CA ARG A 37 -9.82 -34.81 -0.67
C ARG A 37 -10.86 -35.15 -1.73
N LEU A 38 -10.67 -34.68 -2.97
CA LEU A 38 -11.55 -35.06 -4.09
C LEU A 38 -11.46 -36.54 -4.41
N ALA A 39 -10.26 -37.16 -4.40
CA ALA A 39 -10.07 -38.56 -4.57
C ALA A 39 -10.70 -39.41 -3.43
N ALA A 40 -10.76 -38.88 -2.23
CA ALA A 40 -11.44 -39.44 -1.07
C ALA A 40 -12.98 -39.25 -1.06
N GLY A 41 -13.54 -38.63 -2.12
CA GLY A 41 -14.99 -38.52 -2.31
C GLY A 41 -15.58 -37.16 -1.92
N LEU A 42 -14.77 -36.10 -1.70
CA LEU A 42 -15.27 -34.74 -1.57
C LEU A 42 -15.92 -34.32 -2.91
N SER A 43 -17.16 -33.85 -2.88
CA SER A 43 -17.77 -33.32 -4.10
C SER A 43 -17.29 -31.90 -4.38
N ARG A 44 -17.17 -31.53 -5.66
CA ARG A 44 -16.81 -30.14 -6.06
C ARG A 44 -17.81 -29.10 -5.58
N THR A 45 -19.08 -29.43 -5.45
CA THR A 45 -20.09 -28.54 -4.87
C THR A 45 -19.81 -28.24 -3.40
N ARG A 46 -19.34 -29.25 -2.65
CA ARG A 46 -18.96 -29.04 -1.25
C ARG A 46 -17.66 -28.24 -1.14
N LEU A 47 -16.68 -28.54 -1.99
CA LEU A 47 -15.46 -27.75 -2.09
C LEU A 47 -15.77 -26.26 -2.36
N LEU A 48 -16.62 -25.97 -3.37
CA LEU A 48 -17.03 -24.60 -3.67
C LEU A 48 -17.68 -23.92 -2.45
N ARG A 49 -18.55 -24.67 -1.73
CA ARG A 49 -19.16 -24.13 -0.52
C ARG A 49 -18.11 -23.76 0.53
N GLU A 50 -17.15 -24.64 0.78
CA GLU A 50 -16.07 -24.39 1.73
C GLU A 50 -15.24 -23.15 1.33
N LEU A 51 -14.97 -22.97 0.03
CA LEU A 51 -14.27 -21.78 -0.46
C LEU A 51 -15.07 -20.51 -0.28
N VAL A 52 -16.36 -20.48 -0.65
CA VAL A 52 -17.21 -19.28 -0.51
C VAL A 52 -17.62 -18.96 0.93
N GLU A 53 -17.51 -19.91 1.84
CA GLU A 53 -17.71 -19.73 3.27
C GLU A 53 -16.39 -19.40 4.01
N SER A 54 -15.26 -19.32 3.30
CA SER A 54 -13.96 -19.02 3.89
C SER A 54 -13.79 -17.55 4.22
N ALA A 55 -12.98 -17.25 5.23
CA ALA A 55 -12.62 -15.89 5.59
C ALA A 55 -11.87 -15.17 4.44
N GLU A 56 -11.10 -15.92 3.65
CA GLU A 56 -10.40 -15.40 2.48
C GLU A 56 -11.35 -14.91 1.38
N PHE A 57 -12.41 -15.67 1.10
CA PHE A 57 -13.45 -15.23 0.15
C PHE A 57 -14.19 -13.98 0.65
N GLU A 58 -14.52 -13.95 1.93
CA GLU A 58 -15.16 -12.78 2.54
C GLU A 58 -14.25 -11.55 2.46
N HIS A 59 -12.95 -11.71 2.70
CA HIS A 59 -11.96 -10.66 2.53
C HIS A 59 -11.90 -10.17 1.07
N ALA A 60 -11.80 -11.08 0.09
CA ALA A 60 -11.78 -10.73 -1.33
C ALA A 60 -13.03 -9.94 -1.76
N LEU A 61 -14.23 -10.34 -1.29
CA LEU A 61 -15.47 -9.60 -1.57
C LEU A 61 -15.46 -8.20 -0.96
N ARG A 62 -14.96 -8.04 0.25
CA ARG A 62 -14.85 -6.73 0.90
C ARG A 62 -13.91 -5.79 0.14
N LEU A 63 -12.80 -6.32 -0.39
CA LEU A 63 -11.90 -5.53 -1.21
C LEU A 63 -12.53 -5.17 -2.56
N ASP A 64 -13.24 -6.10 -3.22
CA ASP A 64 -13.99 -5.80 -4.44
C ASP A 64 -15.01 -4.67 -4.20
N ASP A 65 -15.75 -4.71 -3.09
CA ASP A 65 -16.72 -3.67 -2.71
C ASP A 65 -16.03 -2.32 -2.41
N ALA A 66 -14.90 -2.35 -1.71
CA ALA A 66 -14.13 -1.15 -1.39
C ALA A 66 -13.56 -0.48 -2.65
N VAL A 67 -13.06 -1.25 -3.59
CA VAL A 67 -12.57 -0.77 -4.90
C VAL A 67 -13.72 -0.19 -5.73
N ALA A 68 -14.85 -0.89 -5.80
CA ALA A 68 -16.03 -0.42 -6.51
C ALA A 68 -16.57 0.90 -5.91
N TRP A 69 -16.58 1.00 -4.58
CA TRP A 69 -16.93 2.23 -3.88
C TRP A 69 -15.96 3.38 -4.21
N ALA A 70 -14.65 3.15 -4.16
CA ALA A 70 -13.65 4.15 -4.53
C ALA A 70 -13.83 4.65 -5.97
N ALA A 71 -14.11 3.74 -6.89
CA ALA A 71 -14.40 4.10 -8.28
C ALA A 71 -15.68 4.94 -8.42
N ALA A 72 -16.69 4.69 -7.59
CA ALA A 72 -17.91 5.52 -7.55
C ALA A 72 -17.63 6.92 -7.00
N GLN A 73 -16.87 7.04 -5.91
CA GLN A 73 -16.45 8.33 -5.33
C GLN A 73 -15.66 9.15 -6.35
N ARG A 74 -14.66 8.53 -7.00
CA ARG A 74 -13.86 9.19 -8.04
C ARG A 74 -14.71 9.70 -9.19
N ARG A 75 -15.66 8.90 -9.70
CA ARG A 75 -16.58 9.35 -10.77
C ARG A 75 -17.48 10.49 -10.35
N ALA A 76 -17.81 10.59 -9.08
CA ALA A 76 -18.54 11.71 -8.49
C ALA A 76 -17.66 12.96 -8.25
N GLY A 77 -16.35 12.87 -8.44
CA GLY A 77 -15.39 13.93 -8.12
C GLY A 77 -15.15 14.11 -6.62
N GLU A 78 -15.52 13.10 -5.83
CA GLU A 78 -15.38 13.14 -4.38
C GLU A 78 -14.02 12.60 -3.94
N ARG A 79 -13.50 13.20 -2.86
CA ARG A 79 -12.29 12.75 -2.16
C ARG A 79 -12.70 12.33 -0.74
N PRO A 80 -13.17 11.09 -0.57
CA PRO A 80 -13.76 10.67 0.69
C PRO A 80 -12.75 10.71 1.83
N ARG A 81 -13.24 11.14 2.98
CA ARG A 81 -12.57 11.05 4.27
C ARG A 81 -13.35 10.11 5.17
N ASN A 82 -12.71 9.66 6.26
CA ASN A 82 -13.32 8.74 7.22
C ASN A 82 -13.81 7.45 6.54
N VAL A 83 -12.95 6.83 5.72
CA VAL A 83 -13.23 5.51 5.17
C VAL A 83 -13.37 4.52 6.33
N GLU A 84 -14.44 3.74 6.32
CA GLU A 84 -14.71 2.77 7.39
C GLU A 84 -14.62 1.35 6.85
N ALA A 85 -14.08 0.45 7.67
CA ALA A 85 -14.11 -0.98 7.41
C ALA A 85 -14.46 -1.76 8.68
N PRO A 86 -15.08 -2.95 8.57
CA PRO A 86 -15.55 -3.69 9.74
C PRO A 86 -14.39 -4.24 10.58
N PRO A 87 -14.63 -4.61 11.84
CA PRO A 87 -13.64 -5.27 12.67
C PRO A 87 -13.23 -6.63 12.09
N GLY A 88 -12.01 -7.07 12.43
CA GLY A 88 -11.47 -8.35 11.95
C GLY A 88 -10.94 -8.33 10.52
N THR A 89 -10.89 -7.17 9.87
CA THR A 89 -10.18 -6.95 8.61
C THR A 89 -8.78 -6.40 8.87
N ASP A 90 -7.87 -6.62 7.92
CA ASP A 90 -6.64 -5.86 7.83
C ASP A 90 -6.89 -4.41 7.36
N GLU A 91 -5.84 -3.68 7.07
CA GLU A 91 -5.88 -2.27 6.64
C GLU A 91 -6.32 -2.06 5.20
N ARG A 92 -6.27 -3.08 4.34
CA ARG A 92 -6.49 -2.98 2.88
C ARG A 92 -7.84 -2.36 2.50
N PRO A 93 -8.97 -2.69 3.18
CA PRO A 93 -10.26 -2.06 2.91
C PRO A 93 -10.33 -0.56 3.20
N VAL A 94 -9.32 0.02 3.85
CA VAL A 94 -9.19 1.46 4.09
C VAL A 94 -8.18 2.09 3.14
N GLU A 95 -6.99 1.54 3.05
CA GLU A 95 -5.86 2.07 2.28
C GLU A 95 -6.15 2.14 0.78
N ILE A 96 -6.61 1.02 0.22
CA ILE A 96 -6.88 0.88 -1.21
C ILE A 96 -7.92 1.89 -1.68
N PRO A 97 -9.14 1.95 -1.11
CA PRO A 97 -10.14 2.91 -1.56
C PRO A 97 -9.74 4.35 -1.29
N TRP A 98 -9.01 4.64 -0.20
CA TRP A 98 -8.51 5.98 0.08
C TRP A 98 -7.60 6.48 -1.04
N CYS A 99 -6.67 5.65 -1.49
CA CYS A 99 -5.74 5.99 -2.57
C CYS A 99 -6.45 6.06 -3.93
N LEU A 100 -7.21 5.02 -4.32
CA LEU A 100 -7.84 4.94 -5.63
C LEU A 100 -8.85 6.08 -5.88
N ALA A 101 -9.57 6.52 -4.84
CA ALA A 101 -10.51 7.64 -4.94
C ALA A 101 -9.81 8.99 -5.21
N ARG A 102 -8.51 9.10 -4.96
CA ARG A 102 -7.70 10.33 -5.13
C ARG A 102 -7.00 10.44 -6.47
N TYR A 103 -7.13 9.45 -7.36
CA TYR A 103 -6.65 9.59 -8.73
C TYR A 103 -7.35 10.75 -9.43
N GLY A 104 -6.56 11.64 -10.02
CA GLY A 104 -7.04 12.89 -10.61
C GLY A 104 -7.13 12.90 -12.14
N GLY A 105 -6.91 11.75 -12.81
CA GLY A 105 -6.90 11.68 -14.28
C GLY A 105 -5.51 11.93 -14.89
N GLU A 106 -4.46 11.66 -14.14
CA GLU A 106 -3.08 11.78 -14.61
C GLU A 106 -2.82 10.84 -15.79
N GLN A 107 -2.08 11.32 -16.81
CA GLN A 107 -1.83 10.58 -18.04
C GLN A 107 -0.90 9.37 -17.81
N ARG A 108 0.08 9.52 -16.92
CA ARG A 108 1.05 8.48 -16.60
C ARG A 108 1.08 8.23 -15.11
N VAL A 109 0.84 6.99 -14.73
CA VAL A 109 0.71 6.53 -13.34
C VAL A 109 1.81 5.52 -13.03
N LEU A 110 2.47 5.67 -11.91
CA LEU A 110 3.39 4.69 -11.36
C LEU A 110 2.73 3.97 -10.19
N ASP A 111 2.77 2.65 -10.19
CA ASP A 111 2.46 1.83 -9.02
C ASP A 111 3.72 1.16 -8.48
N VAL A 112 3.89 1.19 -7.18
CA VAL A 112 5.08 0.72 -6.47
C VAL A 112 4.73 -0.46 -5.59
N GLY A 113 5.35 -1.62 -5.84
CA GLY A 113 5.06 -2.84 -5.07
C GLY A 113 3.92 -3.68 -5.68
N TYR A 114 3.68 -3.55 -6.97
CA TYR A 114 2.55 -4.20 -7.66
C TYR A 114 2.62 -5.74 -7.68
N ALA A 115 3.82 -6.32 -7.59
CA ALA A 115 4.00 -7.76 -7.85
C ALA A 115 3.36 -8.66 -6.79
N PHE A 116 3.17 -8.15 -5.58
CA PHE A 116 2.53 -8.83 -4.45
C PHE A 116 1.24 -8.13 -4.00
N ALA A 117 0.73 -7.22 -4.82
CA ALA A 117 -0.47 -6.47 -4.49
C ALA A 117 -1.74 -7.32 -4.54
N GLU A 118 -2.73 -6.92 -3.75
CA GLU A 118 -4.05 -7.54 -3.74
C GLU A 118 -4.70 -7.52 -5.14
N PRO A 119 -5.26 -8.64 -5.62
CA PRO A 119 -5.88 -8.70 -6.95
C PRO A 119 -6.99 -7.66 -7.15
N ALA A 120 -7.81 -7.39 -6.13
CA ALA A 120 -8.83 -6.35 -6.19
C ALA A 120 -8.23 -4.95 -6.40
N TYR A 121 -7.09 -4.66 -5.77
CA TYR A 121 -6.36 -3.43 -5.99
C TYR A 121 -5.87 -3.31 -7.43
N LEU A 122 -5.24 -4.35 -7.98
CA LEU A 122 -4.78 -4.35 -9.37
C LEU A 122 -5.93 -4.11 -10.36
N VAL A 123 -7.10 -4.71 -10.13
CA VAL A 123 -8.32 -4.42 -10.90
C VAL A 123 -8.70 -2.95 -10.77
N GLY A 124 -8.73 -2.41 -9.56
CA GLY A 124 -9.03 -1.00 -9.32
C GLY A 124 -8.03 -0.04 -9.98
N LEU A 125 -6.76 -0.41 -10.00
CA LEU A 125 -5.68 0.35 -10.63
C LEU A 125 -5.85 0.37 -12.17
N LEU A 126 -6.18 -0.76 -12.78
CA LEU A 126 -6.50 -0.85 -14.22
C LEU A 126 -7.77 -0.06 -14.57
N ASP A 127 -8.78 -0.07 -13.68
CA ASP A 127 -10.03 0.67 -13.84
C ASP A 127 -9.88 2.20 -13.65
N LEU A 128 -8.69 2.69 -13.27
CA LEU A 128 -8.40 4.12 -13.31
C LEU A 128 -8.54 4.68 -14.72
N GLY A 129 -8.29 3.86 -15.72
CA GLY A 129 -8.31 4.27 -17.13
C GLY A 129 -7.16 5.21 -17.48
N ALA A 130 -6.06 5.15 -16.75
CA ALA A 130 -4.86 5.90 -17.07
C ALA A 130 -4.31 5.45 -18.43
N PRO A 131 -3.95 6.38 -19.33
CA PRO A 131 -3.40 6.02 -20.64
C PRO A 131 -2.10 5.20 -20.54
N GLU A 132 -1.28 5.50 -19.56
CA GLU A 132 -0.03 4.77 -19.28
C GLU A 132 0.02 4.40 -17.79
N LEU A 133 0.04 3.10 -17.52
CA LEU A 133 0.14 2.54 -16.20
C LEU A 133 1.40 1.68 -16.11
N VAL A 134 2.32 2.06 -15.24
CA VAL A 134 3.60 1.39 -15.02
C VAL A 134 3.65 0.85 -13.59
N GLY A 135 3.98 -0.42 -13.45
CA GLY A 135 4.26 -1.04 -12.14
C GLY A 135 5.75 -1.27 -11.96
N VAL A 136 6.30 -0.88 -10.82
CA VAL A 136 7.69 -1.13 -10.45
C VAL A 136 7.79 -1.96 -9.19
N ASP A 137 8.66 -2.98 -9.20
CA ASP A 137 8.90 -3.85 -8.07
C ASP A 137 10.29 -4.52 -8.21
N LEU A 138 10.84 -5.04 -7.11
CA LEU A 138 12.02 -5.92 -7.12
C LEU A 138 11.72 -7.28 -7.76
N ALA A 139 10.51 -7.78 -7.58
CA ALA A 139 9.99 -8.94 -8.28
C ALA A 139 9.29 -8.54 -9.59
N ARG A 140 9.07 -9.51 -10.47
CA ARG A 140 8.30 -9.31 -11.69
C ARG A 140 7.04 -10.15 -11.68
N ALA A 141 5.89 -9.52 -11.84
CA ALA A 141 4.63 -10.16 -12.14
C ALA A 141 4.12 -9.72 -13.51
N ASP A 142 3.44 -10.61 -14.22
CA ASP A 142 2.80 -10.30 -15.49
C ASP A 142 1.34 -9.93 -15.24
N VAL A 143 1.05 -8.63 -15.29
CA VAL A 143 -0.28 -8.07 -15.09
C VAL A 143 -0.75 -7.46 -16.43
N PRO A 144 -1.69 -8.10 -17.14
CA PRO A 144 -2.17 -7.58 -18.41
C PRO A 144 -2.74 -6.16 -18.28
N GLY A 145 -2.23 -5.23 -19.08
CA GLY A 145 -2.64 -3.81 -19.03
C GLY A 145 -1.77 -2.91 -18.16
N LEU A 146 -0.74 -3.47 -17.51
CA LEU A 146 0.25 -2.74 -16.73
C LEU A 146 1.64 -3.00 -17.33
N GLU A 147 2.41 -1.95 -17.61
CA GLU A 147 3.81 -2.07 -17.99
C GLU A 147 4.65 -2.46 -16.76
N SER A 148 5.21 -3.67 -16.77
CA SER A 148 5.96 -4.22 -15.64
C SER A 148 7.44 -3.89 -15.74
N VAL A 149 7.98 -3.14 -14.78
CA VAL A 149 9.40 -2.77 -14.67
C VAL A 149 9.99 -3.40 -13.41
N GLN A 150 11.02 -4.22 -13.59
CA GLN A 150 11.77 -4.76 -12.45
C GLN A 150 12.90 -3.79 -12.10
N ALA A 151 12.82 -3.12 -10.96
CA ALA A 151 13.82 -2.17 -10.50
C ALA A 151 13.75 -1.96 -8.98
N ASP A 152 14.85 -1.44 -8.45
CA ASP A 152 14.96 -1.02 -7.07
C ASP A 152 14.46 0.42 -6.90
N LEU A 153 13.59 0.65 -5.91
CA LEU A 153 13.05 1.97 -5.61
C LEU A 153 14.13 3.01 -5.27
N ARG A 154 15.29 2.57 -4.84
CA ARG A 154 16.44 3.43 -4.51
C ARG A 154 17.12 4.00 -5.75
N ALA A 155 16.83 3.46 -6.94
CA ALA A 155 17.44 3.86 -8.22
C ALA A 155 16.47 3.57 -9.38
N LEU A 156 15.42 4.37 -9.50
CA LEU A 156 14.37 4.19 -10.50
C LEU A 156 14.85 4.54 -11.91
N PRO A 157 14.60 3.68 -12.92
CA PRO A 157 15.04 3.89 -14.31
C PRO A 157 14.15 4.88 -15.09
N PHE A 158 13.61 5.89 -14.41
CA PHE A 158 12.67 6.87 -14.98
C PHE A 158 13.26 8.28 -14.93
N GLY A 159 12.77 9.15 -15.81
CA GLY A 159 13.13 10.57 -15.85
C GLY A 159 12.48 11.40 -14.73
N ASP A 160 13.00 12.61 -14.50
CA ASP A 160 12.47 13.54 -13.52
C ASP A 160 11.05 13.98 -13.91
N GLY A 161 10.08 13.87 -12.98
CA GLY A 161 8.70 14.27 -13.19
C GLY A 161 7.96 13.49 -14.27
N GLU A 162 8.40 12.26 -14.54
CA GLU A 162 7.85 11.42 -15.61
C GLU A 162 6.41 10.97 -15.32
N PHE A 163 6.03 10.89 -14.05
CA PHE A 163 4.70 10.46 -13.62
C PHE A 163 3.90 11.59 -13.01
N GLY A 164 2.61 11.69 -13.38
CA GLY A 164 1.68 12.61 -12.78
C GLY A 164 1.34 12.23 -11.33
N VAL A 165 1.24 10.93 -11.06
CA VAL A 165 1.03 10.38 -9.72
C VAL A 165 1.75 9.04 -9.57
N ALA A 166 2.28 8.79 -8.36
CA ALA A 166 2.74 7.47 -7.92
C ALA A 166 1.84 6.98 -6.77
N PHE A 167 1.60 5.67 -6.75
CA PHE A 167 0.95 4.96 -5.65
C PHE A 167 1.99 4.11 -4.94
N ALA A 168 2.02 4.16 -3.61
CA ALA A 168 2.86 3.31 -2.76
C ALA A 168 2.01 2.89 -1.55
N ILE A 169 1.25 1.80 -1.74
CA ILE A 169 0.31 1.30 -0.73
C ILE A 169 0.98 0.19 0.05
N SER A 170 1.23 0.39 1.34
CA SER A 170 1.92 -0.55 2.22
C SER A 170 3.13 -1.22 1.56
N THR A 171 4.04 -0.39 1.07
CA THR A 171 5.24 -0.82 0.35
C THR A 171 6.52 -0.21 0.94
N LEU A 172 6.46 1.07 1.33
CA LEU A 172 7.65 1.81 1.76
C LEU A 172 8.25 1.27 3.06
N GLU A 173 7.44 0.71 3.93
CA GLU A 173 7.86 0.08 5.17
C GLU A 173 8.80 -1.12 4.97
N HIS A 174 8.74 -1.76 3.81
CA HIS A 174 9.57 -2.92 3.46
C HIS A 174 10.92 -2.54 2.82
N VAL A 175 11.10 -1.27 2.44
CA VAL A 175 12.33 -0.82 1.77
C VAL A 175 13.52 -0.87 2.73
N GLY A 176 14.55 -1.64 2.35
CA GLY A 176 15.75 -1.86 3.17
C GLY A 176 15.52 -2.84 4.33
N ARG A 177 14.47 -3.66 4.27
CA ARG A 177 14.14 -4.67 5.28
C ARG A 177 14.28 -6.09 4.75
N ASP A 178 14.06 -7.08 5.62
CA ASP A 178 14.09 -8.50 5.26
C ASP A 178 12.88 -8.87 4.40
N ASN A 179 13.08 -8.98 3.10
CA ASN A 179 12.07 -9.34 2.12
C ASN A 179 12.13 -10.83 1.72
N ALA A 180 12.76 -11.70 2.53
CA ALA A 180 12.89 -13.12 2.24
C ALA A 180 11.54 -13.83 2.07
N GLN A 181 10.49 -13.38 2.75
CA GLN A 181 9.12 -13.89 2.59
C GLN A 181 8.58 -13.73 1.16
N TYR A 182 9.09 -12.75 0.40
CA TYR A 182 8.75 -12.53 -1.01
C TYR A 182 9.79 -13.16 -1.96
N GLY A 183 10.70 -13.99 -1.45
CA GLY A 183 11.78 -14.61 -2.22
C GLY A 183 12.88 -13.62 -2.63
N LEU A 184 12.97 -12.46 -1.98
CA LEU A 184 13.91 -11.39 -2.25
C LEU A 184 15.09 -11.42 -1.26
N ALA A 185 16.11 -10.58 -1.52
CA ALA A 185 17.27 -10.50 -0.65
C ALA A 185 16.92 -9.96 0.73
N ARG A 186 17.64 -10.47 1.73
CA ARG A 186 17.59 -9.93 3.09
C ARG A 186 18.44 -8.67 3.16
N GLU A 187 17.87 -7.58 3.60
CA GLU A 187 18.55 -6.31 3.85
C GLU A 187 18.23 -5.81 5.26
N ASP A 188 19.08 -4.94 5.78
CA ASP A 188 18.85 -4.18 7.01
C ASP A 188 19.61 -2.86 6.88
N ASP A 189 18.97 -1.89 6.19
CA ASP A 189 19.56 -0.58 5.89
C ASP A 189 18.52 0.55 6.01
N ASP A 190 18.56 1.27 7.11
CA ASP A 190 17.69 2.41 7.39
C ASP A 190 17.81 3.58 6.41
N GLY A 191 18.94 3.68 5.69
CA GLY A 191 19.15 4.70 4.65
C GLY A 191 18.38 4.44 3.36
N SER A 192 17.97 3.21 3.13
CA SER A 192 17.28 2.75 1.93
C SER A 192 15.93 3.45 1.74
N LEU A 193 15.14 3.60 2.79
CA LEU A 193 13.83 4.28 2.74
C LEU A 193 13.96 5.74 2.31
N ASP A 194 14.94 6.47 2.85
CA ASP A 194 15.17 7.87 2.47
C ASP A 194 15.64 8.00 1.00
N ALA A 195 16.38 7.00 0.49
CA ALA A 195 16.77 6.96 -0.92
C ALA A 195 15.55 6.73 -1.83
N ALA A 196 14.68 5.76 -1.49
CA ALA A 196 13.45 5.48 -2.23
C ALA A 196 12.51 6.69 -2.25
N LEU A 197 12.32 7.37 -1.12
CA LEU A 197 11.50 8.57 -1.04
C LEU A 197 12.05 9.71 -1.92
N ARG A 198 13.38 9.88 -2.00
CA ARG A 198 13.99 10.87 -2.91
C ARG A 198 13.76 10.54 -4.38
N GLU A 199 13.83 9.26 -4.75
CA GLU A 199 13.55 8.81 -6.10
C GLU A 199 12.08 9.01 -6.47
N LEU A 200 11.15 8.59 -5.60
CA LEU A 200 9.71 8.82 -5.81
C LEU A 200 9.40 10.31 -5.97
N ARG A 201 10.03 11.19 -5.17
CA ARG A 201 9.92 12.63 -5.34
C ARG A 201 10.50 13.13 -6.67
N ARG A 202 11.56 12.51 -7.15
CA ARG A 202 12.20 12.87 -8.42
C ARG A 202 11.31 12.55 -9.60
N VAL A 203 10.70 11.36 -9.60
CA VAL A 203 9.98 10.82 -10.76
C VAL A 203 8.50 11.20 -10.80
N SER A 204 7.89 11.63 -9.69
CA SER A 204 6.44 11.88 -9.65
C SER A 204 6.07 13.28 -9.16
N ALA A 205 4.99 13.84 -9.72
CA ALA A 205 4.42 15.12 -9.29
C ALA A 205 3.56 15.00 -8.02
N ARG A 206 3.03 13.81 -7.74
CA ARG A 206 2.25 13.46 -6.54
C ARG A 206 2.62 12.06 -6.10
N LEU A 207 2.58 11.81 -4.79
CA LEU A 207 2.68 10.47 -4.23
C LEU A 207 1.48 10.24 -3.30
N LEU A 208 0.72 9.20 -3.59
CA LEU A 208 -0.31 8.66 -2.70
C LEU A 208 0.32 7.49 -1.96
N VAL A 209 0.46 7.61 -0.66
CA VAL A 209 1.18 6.65 0.17
C VAL A 209 0.35 6.23 1.35
N THR A 210 0.44 4.95 1.67
CA THR A 210 -0.06 4.41 2.94
C THR A 210 1.05 3.60 3.61
N VAL A 211 1.13 3.70 4.92
CA VAL A 211 2.13 3.02 5.73
C VAL A 211 1.55 2.60 7.08
N PRO A 212 1.93 1.43 7.60
CA PRO A 212 1.60 1.07 8.98
C PRO A 212 2.25 2.06 9.95
N THR A 213 1.52 2.38 11.00
CA THR A 213 1.99 3.32 12.01
C THR A 213 1.62 2.85 13.41
N GLY A 214 2.30 3.37 14.44
CA GLY A 214 2.07 2.97 15.82
C GLY A 214 3.15 3.49 16.76
N GLU A 215 3.29 2.86 17.92
CA GLU A 215 4.49 3.02 18.73
C GLU A 215 5.65 2.35 18.00
N GLY A 216 6.71 3.11 17.69
CA GLY A 216 7.81 2.67 16.85
C GLY A 216 8.36 1.30 17.26
N GLU A 217 8.39 0.36 16.33
CA GLU A 217 8.84 -1.01 16.56
C GLU A 217 9.79 -1.43 15.43
N ALA A 218 10.89 -2.05 15.82
CA ALA A 218 11.84 -2.62 14.86
C ALA A 218 11.44 -4.05 14.52
N LEU A 219 10.65 -4.22 13.45
CA LEU A 219 10.36 -5.52 12.88
C LEU A 219 11.38 -5.83 11.77
N PRO A 220 11.83 -7.08 11.64
CA PRO A 220 12.80 -7.45 10.60
C PRO A 220 12.30 -7.16 9.19
N GLU A 221 11.03 -7.41 8.94
CA GLU A 221 10.38 -7.35 7.62
C GLU A 221 9.81 -5.99 7.25
N GLN A 222 9.66 -5.08 8.23
CA GLN A 222 9.07 -3.77 7.99
C GLN A 222 9.41 -2.73 9.03
N ALA A 223 9.33 -1.47 8.65
CA ALA A 223 9.43 -0.33 9.56
C ALA A 223 8.04 0.07 10.05
N VAL A 224 7.84 0.07 11.37
CA VAL A 224 6.65 0.65 12.00
C VAL A 224 7.10 1.89 12.75
N LEU A 225 6.77 3.06 12.22
CA LEU A 225 7.15 4.36 12.78
C LEU A 225 5.92 5.07 13.33
N GLY A 226 6.13 6.02 14.24
CA GLY A 226 5.06 6.93 14.67
C GLY A 226 4.57 7.81 13.51
N PRO A 227 3.31 8.32 13.56
CA PRO A 227 2.79 9.16 12.50
C PRO A 227 3.65 10.41 12.24
N GLU A 228 4.12 11.05 13.31
CA GLU A 228 4.99 12.22 13.23
C GLU A 228 6.34 11.89 12.59
N GLU A 229 6.91 10.72 12.90
CA GLU A 229 8.18 10.28 12.34
C GLU A 229 8.06 9.98 10.83
N TRP A 230 6.95 9.39 10.39
CA TRP A 230 6.65 9.25 8.96
C TRP A 230 6.58 10.61 8.26
N VAL A 231 5.85 11.57 8.82
CA VAL A 231 5.74 12.93 8.29
C VAL A 231 7.12 13.59 8.21
N GLU A 232 7.95 13.49 9.26
CA GLU A 232 9.31 14.03 9.25
C GLU A 232 10.19 13.41 8.15
N ARG A 233 10.06 12.10 7.89
CA ARG A 233 10.79 11.43 6.80
C ARG A 233 10.33 11.93 5.44
N PHE A 234 9.03 12.06 5.21
CA PHE A 234 8.50 12.63 3.97
C PHE A 234 9.02 14.06 3.75
N GLU A 235 9.00 14.87 4.80
CA GLU A 235 9.51 16.26 4.74
C GLU A 235 11.02 16.33 4.48
N ARG A 236 11.82 15.47 5.10
CA ARG A 236 13.27 15.37 4.85
C ARG A 236 13.58 14.94 3.41
N ALA A 237 12.77 14.06 2.83
CA ALA A 237 12.89 13.69 1.42
C ALA A 237 12.49 14.82 0.46
N GLY A 238 11.90 15.92 0.96
CA GLY A 238 11.55 17.13 0.20
C GLY A 238 10.11 17.14 -0.30
N PHE A 239 9.23 16.39 0.33
CA PHE A 239 7.80 16.49 0.15
C PHE A 239 7.17 17.52 1.10
N ILE A 240 5.94 17.91 0.78
CA ILE A 240 4.97 18.47 1.73
C ILE A 240 3.84 17.46 1.85
N VAL A 241 3.32 17.28 3.04
CA VAL A 241 2.06 16.56 3.25
C VAL A 241 0.93 17.49 2.86
N PHE A 242 0.27 17.19 1.74
CA PHE A 242 -0.84 18.00 1.22
C PHE A 242 -2.15 17.65 1.91
N GLU A 243 -2.37 16.36 2.13
CA GLU A 243 -3.51 15.78 2.83
C GLU A 243 -3.05 14.52 3.54
N ASP A 244 -3.51 14.30 4.75
CA ASP A 244 -3.29 13.07 5.48
C ASP A 244 -4.52 12.66 6.27
N GLU A 245 -4.57 11.40 6.62
CA GLU A 245 -5.60 10.82 7.45
C GLU A 245 -5.05 9.61 8.20
N LEU A 246 -5.28 9.61 9.50
CA LEU A 246 -4.82 8.56 10.41
C LEU A 246 -5.99 7.64 10.72
N TYR A 247 -5.77 6.34 10.57
CA TYR A 247 -6.76 5.31 10.84
C TYR A 247 -6.29 4.36 11.92
N GLU A 248 -7.20 3.91 12.75
CA GLU A 248 -6.97 2.95 13.81
C GLU A 248 -8.03 1.85 13.76
N LEU A 249 -7.62 0.59 13.93
CA LEU A 249 -8.51 -0.53 14.12
C LEU A 249 -9.02 -0.54 15.56
N THR A 250 -10.32 -0.35 15.71
CA THR A 250 -11.04 -0.36 16.99
C THR A 250 -11.96 -1.58 17.10
N ASP A 251 -12.60 -1.79 18.24
CA ASP A 251 -13.63 -2.83 18.40
C ASP A 251 -14.80 -2.65 17.42
N ALA A 252 -15.04 -1.43 16.95
CA ALA A 252 -16.06 -1.11 15.94
C ALA A 252 -15.56 -1.18 14.50
N GLY A 253 -14.32 -1.61 14.28
CA GLY A 253 -13.64 -1.65 12.99
C GLY A 253 -12.70 -0.45 12.77
N TRP A 254 -12.27 -0.30 11.53
CA TRP A 254 -11.39 0.79 11.12
C TRP A 254 -12.10 2.14 11.16
N ARG A 255 -11.46 3.12 11.79
CA ARG A 255 -11.99 4.47 11.94
C ARG A 255 -10.88 5.50 11.77
N SER A 256 -11.21 6.61 11.13
CA SER A 256 -10.34 7.78 11.16
C SER A 256 -10.29 8.36 12.58
N VAL A 257 -9.08 8.66 13.03
CA VAL A 257 -8.82 9.20 14.38
C VAL A 257 -7.92 10.43 14.30
N PRO A 258 -8.09 11.42 15.18
CA PRO A 258 -7.20 12.58 15.22
C PRO A 258 -5.83 12.25 15.83
N GLN A 259 -5.74 11.16 16.58
CA GLN A 259 -4.54 10.70 17.27
C GLN A 259 -4.70 9.20 17.59
N LEU A 260 -3.61 8.44 17.53
CA LEU A 260 -3.59 7.04 17.92
C LEU A 260 -3.80 6.84 19.41
N SER A 261 -4.35 5.70 19.75
CA SER A 261 -4.36 5.19 21.13
C SER A 261 -2.91 5.05 21.63
N PRO A 262 -2.62 5.53 22.87
CA PRO A 262 -1.26 5.42 23.42
C PRO A 262 -0.76 3.98 23.47
N GLY A 263 0.48 3.76 23.06
CA GLY A 263 1.13 2.46 23.11
C GLY A 263 0.66 1.45 22.08
N LEU A 264 -0.12 1.88 21.06
CA LEU A 264 -0.63 0.98 20.04
C LEU A 264 0.49 0.42 19.17
N ARG A 265 0.54 -0.92 19.06
CA ARG A 265 1.55 -1.66 18.32
C ARG A 265 0.98 -2.32 17.05
N TYR A 266 1.88 -2.61 16.13
CA TYR A 266 1.55 -3.41 14.95
C TYR A 266 1.02 -4.79 15.33
N GLY A 267 -0.03 -5.26 14.65
CA GLY A 267 -0.60 -6.60 14.86
C GLY A 267 -1.33 -6.80 16.21
N GLU A 268 -1.49 -5.75 17.02
CA GLU A 268 -2.11 -5.88 18.34
C GLU A 268 -3.61 -6.11 18.28
N ARG A 269 -4.27 -5.55 17.25
CA ARG A 269 -5.76 -5.55 17.17
C ARG A 269 -6.33 -6.32 15.99
N GLY A 270 -5.50 -6.83 15.08
CA GLY A 270 -5.96 -7.49 13.87
C GLY A 270 -4.90 -8.30 13.14
N PRO A 271 -5.25 -8.85 11.98
CA PRO A 271 -4.35 -9.70 11.21
C PRO A 271 -3.24 -8.93 10.45
N GLY A 272 -3.27 -7.61 10.45
CA GLY A 272 -2.30 -6.74 9.81
C GLY A 272 -1.90 -5.58 10.71
N ALA A 273 -1.80 -4.38 10.17
CA ALA A 273 -1.54 -3.18 10.95
C ALA A 273 -2.68 -2.93 11.95
N SER A 274 -2.36 -2.36 13.11
CA SER A 274 -3.37 -1.86 14.07
C SER A 274 -3.75 -0.41 13.77
N ALA A 275 -2.89 0.31 13.04
CA ALA A 275 -3.14 1.65 12.52
C ALA A 275 -2.36 1.90 11.24
N VAL A 276 -2.87 2.80 10.40
CA VAL A 276 -2.22 3.24 9.17
C VAL A 276 -2.31 4.76 9.00
N LEU A 277 -1.26 5.31 8.41
CA LEU A 277 -1.23 6.67 7.93
C LEU A 277 -1.43 6.65 6.41
N CYS A 278 -2.49 7.31 5.93
CA CYS A 278 -2.73 7.55 4.51
C CYS A 278 -2.35 9.01 4.21
N ALA A 279 -1.53 9.27 3.19
CA ALA A 279 -1.09 10.61 2.87
C ALA A 279 -0.99 10.89 1.37
N GLU A 280 -1.37 12.09 0.95
CA GLU A 280 -1.01 12.68 -0.33
C GLU A 280 0.18 13.59 -0.13
N LEU A 281 1.28 13.29 -0.80
CA LEU A 281 2.51 14.05 -0.76
C LEU A 281 2.74 14.77 -2.08
N ARG A 282 3.29 15.98 -2.01
CA ARG A 282 3.68 16.76 -3.19
C ARG A 282 5.12 17.23 -3.06
N PRO A 283 5.93 17.20 -4.12
CA PRO A 283 7.27 17.76 -4.10
C PRO A 283 7.24 19.24 -3.69
N ARG A 284 8.11 19.64 -2.76
CA ARG A 284 8.29 21.07 -2.43
C ARG A 284 8.76 21.84 -3.66
N SER A 285 8.12 22.95 -3.93
CA SER A 285 8.57 23.86 -4.98
C SER A 285 9.97 24.42 -4.67
N LEU A 286 10.70 24.84 -5.71
CA LEU A 286 12.01 25.46 -5.53
C LEU A 286 11.95 26.67 -4.58
N GLY A 287 10.89 27.47 -4.68
CA GLY A 287 10.68 28.63 -3.80
C GLY A 287 10.49 28.27 -2.33
N GLU A 288 9.78 27.18 -2.03
CA GLU A 288 9.59 26.67 -0.67
C GLU A 288 10.90 26.08 -0.12
N ARG A 289 11.65 25.34 -0.96
CA ARG A 289 12.96 24.79 -0.57
C ARG A 289 13.95 25.91 -0.22
N LEU A 290 14.00 26.99 -1.01
CA LEU A 290 14.85 28.16 -0.73
C LEU A 290 14.43 28.90 0.54
N ARG A 291 13.12 29.05 0.81
CA ARG A 291 12.63 29.70 2.04
C ARG A 291 13.04 28.91 3.28
N LEU A 292 12.93 27.58 3.25
CA LEU A 292 13.35 26.73 4.37
C LEU A 292 14.86 26.80 4.59
N ALA A 293 15.66 26.68 3.53
CA ALA A 293 17.10 26.78 3.64
C ALA A 293 17.54 28.14 4.25
N VAL A 294 16.87 29.23 3.88
CA VAL A 294 17.12 30.57 4.47
C VAL A 294 16.70 30.62 5.94
N ARG A 295 15.58 29.98 6.30
CA ARG A 295 15.13 29.91 7.69
C ARG A 295 16.13 29.13 8.56
N ASP A 296 16.58 27.96 8.08
CA ASP A 296 17.53 27.13 8.81
C ASP A 296 18.90 27.79 8.97
N LEU A 297 19.34 28.52 7.95
CA LEU A 297 20.56 29.35 8.04
C LEU A 297 20.41 30.49 9.08
N ARG A 298 19.22 31.08 9.21
CA ARG A 298 18.97 32.12 10.22
C ARG A 298 18.96 31.55 11.63
N HIS A 299 18.27 30.43 11.86
CA HIS A 299 18.24 29.75 13.16
C HIS A 299 19.62 29.19 13.54
N GLY A 300 20.35 28.59 12.59
CA GLY A 300 21.72 28.14 12.83
C GLY A 300 22.68 29.27 13.21
N ASN A 301 22.47 30.48 12.68
CA ASN A 301 23.24 31.66 13.05
C ASN A 301 22.80 32.26 14.42
N GLU A 302 21.54 32.10 14.82
CA GLU A 302 21.06 32.52 16.15
C GLU A 302 21.62 31.59 17.23
N VAL A 303 21.59 30.29 17.03
CA VAL A 303 22.16 29.30 17.94
C VAL A 303 23.67 29.52 18.12
N ARG A 304 24.42 29.80 17.03
CA ARG A 304 25.85 30.12 17.14
C ARG A 304 26.14 31.44 17.85
N ARG A 305 25.23 32.44 17.79
CA ARG A 305 25.36 33.70 18.54
C ARG A 305 25.09 33.51 20.02
N VAL A 306 24.18 32.62 20.39
CA VAL A 306 23.85 32.34 21.80
C VAL A 306 24.92 31.45 22.47
N THR A 307 25.54 30.52 21.75
CA THR A 307 26.58 29.62 22.27
C THR A 307 28.00 30.21 22.18
N GLY A 308 28.19 31.33 21.51
CA GLY A 308 29.50 31.96 21.33
C GLY A 308 29.87 33.04 22.34
N SER A 309 29.06 33.27 23.39
CA SER A 309 29.18 34.42 24.33
C SER A 309 29.66 34.06 25.73
N ASP A 310 30.33 32.93 25.98
CA ASP A 310 30.98 32.70 27.27
C ASP A 310 32.29 31.93 27.11
N ALA A 311 33.37 32.65 26.76
CA ALA A 311 34.72 32.28 27.11
C ALA A 311 35.27 33.29 28.10
N PRO A 312 35.54 32.92 29.33
CA PRO A 312 36.19 33.84 30.29
C PRO A 312 37.63 34.12 29.90
N LYS A 313 38.03 35.38 30.08
CA LYS A 313 39.42 35.82 30.00
C LYS A 313 40.21 35.34 31.20
#